data_e1c8b5f6f810d4d4336233c0952dec12
#
_entry.id   e1c8b5f6f810d4d4336233c0952dec12
#
_cell.length_a   1.000
_cell.length_b   1.000
_cell.length_c   1.000
_cell.angle_alpha   90.00
_cell.angle_beta   90.00
_cell.angle_gamma   90.00
#
_symmetry.space_group_name_H-M   'P 1'
#
loop_
_entity.id
_entity.type
_entity.pdbx_description
1 polymer ?
#
loop_
_entity_poly.entity_id
_entity_poly.type
_entity_poly.pdbx_seq_one_letter_code
_entity_poly.pdbx_strand_id
1 'polypeptide(L)'
;MQRADVLRAAILYQQGGIYLDLDTITVASLRPLLAAAQFVGSEYIVWPQWVRGSRSPVVWARHLALDVLRKGLRLLPGGWRWFRAVEGWYFKGVNNAVMGAAPGAPLFAAYLRAMALMPAAHRTQAYALGPDLLQGLTGQAAAEGLVIHEPAVFYPLAPEISAHWFRFGRPALSQALRPQTLVVHWYASVRSKPHVARIDPGYIRAHRHNQLYSALVYRALPQL
;
A
#
# COMPACT_ATOMS: atom_id res chain seq x y z
N MET A 1 -4.11 12.39 -9.18
CA MET A 1 -3.52 11.90 -7.92
C MET A 1 -3.62 12.95 -6.80
N GLN A 2 -3.06 14.14 -6.93
CA GLN A 2 -3.05 15.18 -5.87
C GLN A 2 -4.41 15.58 -5.31
N ARG A 3 -5.45 15.72 -6.16
CA ARG A 3 -6.82 16.04 -5.69
C ARG A 3 -7.38 14.92 -4.79
N ALA A 4 -7.08 13.66 -5.11
CA ALA A 4 -7.52 12.53 -4.30
C ALA A 4 -6.83 12.52 -2.93
N ASP A 5 -5.53 12.88 -2.85
CA ASP A 5 -4.81 12.93 -1.58
C ASP A 5 -5.39 13.98 -0.63
N VAL A 6 -5.76 15.16 -1.15
CA VAL A 6 -6.43 16.20 -0.35
C VAL A 6 -7.84 15.77 0.07
N LEU A 7 -8.62 15.21 -0.86
CA LEU A 7 -10.01 14.82 -0.58
C LEU A 7 -10.08 13.70 0.48
N ARG A 8 -9.24 12.67 0.38
CA ARG A 8 -9.23 11.57 1.38
C ARG A 8 -8.89 12.09 2.78
N ALA A 9 -7.91 12.99 2.88
CA ALA A 9 -7.53 13.59 4.15
C ALA A 9 -8.65 14.51 4.71
N ALA A 10 -9.29 15.30 3.86
CA ALA A 10 -10.37 16.20 4.27
C ALA A 10 -11.63 15.44 4.74
N ILE A 11 -12.02 14.37 4.02
CA ILE A 11 -13.15 13.53 4.40
C ILE A 11 -12.88 12.83 5.74
N LEU A 12 -11.70 12.24 5.91
CA LEU A 12 -11.33 11.60 7.16
C LEU A 12 -11.26 12.58 8.32
N TYR A 13 -10.77 13.81 8.10
CA TYR A 13 -10.75 14.82 9.13
C TYR A 13 -12.17 15.27 9.54
N GLN A 14 -13.04 15.50 8.57
CA GLN A 14 -14.40 16.03 8.83
C GLN A 14 -15.36 14.97 9.34
N GLN A 15 -15.36 13.79 8.72
CA GLN A 15 -16.39 12.77 8.95
C GLN A 15 -15.83 11.55 9.72
N GLY A 16 -14.51 11.38 9.73
CA GLY A 16 -13.89 10.14 10.22
C GLY A 16 -14.15 8.94 9.31
N GLY A 17 -13.99 7.75 9.86
CA GLY A 17 -14.23 6.50 9.15
C GLY A 17 -12.96 5.88 8.60
N ILE A 18 -13.13 5.00 7.61
CA ILE A 18 -12.04 4.27 6.96
C ILE A 18 -12.03 4.60 5.47
N TYR A 19 -10.91 5.11 4.98
CA TYR A 19 -10.67 5.33 3.57
C TYR A 19 -9.96 4.13 2.96
N LEU A 20 -10.42 3.72 1.79
CA LEU A 20 -9.82 2.66 0.97
C LEU A 20 -9.63 3.17 -0.46
N ASP A 21 -8.45 2.96 -1.04
CA ASP A 21 -8.25 3.20 -2.48
C ASP A 21 -9.09 2.21 -3.31
N LEU A 22 -9.47 2.61 -4.52
CA LEU A 22 -10.32 1.80 -5.41
C LEU A 22 -9.66 0.48 -5.83
N ASP A 23 -8.35 0.37 -5.75
CA ASP A 23 -7.60 -0.84 -6.04
C ASP A 23 -7.32 -1.66 -4.77
N THR A 24 -8.31 -1.72 -3.89
CA THR A 24 -8.31 -2.57 -2.70
C THR A 24 -9.43 -3.60 -2.75
N ILE A 25 -9.21 -4.73 -2.07
CA ILE A 25 -10.20 -5.79 -1.85
C ILE A 25 -10.24 -6.09 -0.36
N THR A 26 -11.39 -5.88 0.28
CA THR A 26 -11.60 -6.25 1.68
C THR A 26 -11.81 -7.76 1.78
N VAL A 27 -11.04 -8.42 2.64
CA VAL A 27 -11.05 -9.89 2.79
C VAL A 27 -11.49 -10.36 4.17
N ALA A 28 -11.57 -9.42 5.13
CA ALA A 28 -12.04 -9.67 6.49
C ALA A 28 -12.71 -8.41 7.07
N SER A 29 -13.37 -8.55 8.22
CA SER A 29 -14.04 -7.43 8.90
C SER A 29 -13.04 -6.32 9.26
N LEU A 30 -13.41 -5.08 8.97
CA LEU A 30 -12.64 -3.88 9.34
C LEU A 30 -12.95 -3.39 10.76
N ARG A 31 -13.88 -4.02 11.48
CA ARG A 31 -14.25 -3.61 12.85
C ARG A 31 -13.07 -3.46 13.81
N PRO A 32 -12.04 -4.33 13.80
CA PRO A 32 -10.90 -4.17 14.69
C PRO A 32 -10.13 -2.85 14.51
N LEU A 33 -10.19 -2.26 13.31
CA LEU A 33 -9.52 -0.98 13.01
C LEU A 33 -10.19 0.22 13.72
N LEU A 34 -11.47 0.09 14.04
CA LEU A 34 -12.26 1.16 14.70
C LEU A 34 -11.86 1.39 16.17
N ALA A 35 -11.04 0.52 16.75
CA ALA A 35 -10.49 0.72 18.09
C ALA A 35 -9.43 1.84 18.15
N ALA A 36 -8.83 2.19 17.02
CA ALA A 36 -7.83 3.25 16.95
C ALA A 36 -8.50 4.59 16.57
N ALA A 37 -8.16 5.67 17.29
CA ALA A 37 -8.63 7.02 16.96
C ALA A 37 -8.08 7.50 15.61
N GLN A 38 -6.90 7.03 15.21
CA GLN A 38 -6.29 7.29 13.91
C GLN A 38 -5.32 6.16 13.54
N PHE A 39 -5.34 5.74 12.30
CA PHE A 39 -4.43 4.70 11.81
C PHE A 39 -4.04 4.89 10.35
N VAL A 40 -2.90 4.31 9.99
CA VAL A 40 -2.41 4.17 8.61
C VAL A 40 -1.81 2.79 8.42
N GLY A 41 -1.63 2.36 7.18
CA GLY A 41 -0.86 1.16 6.86
C GLY A 41 0.60 1.46 6.55
N SER A 42 1.46 0.48 6.70
CA SER A 42 2.84 0.53 6.20
C SER A 42 3.07 -0.50 5.09
N GLU A 43 4.03 -0.22 4.22
CA GLU A 43 4.44 -1.11 3.13
C GLU A 43 5.96 -1.18 3.02
N TYR A 44 6.48 -2.22 2.39
CA TYR A 44 7.91 -2.33 2.13
C TYR A 44 8.28 -1.59 0.86
N ILE A 45 9.22 -0.63 0.96
CA ILE A 45 9.71 0.17 -0.15
C ILE A 45 11.23 0.09 -0.29
N VAL A 46 11.72 0.15 -1.53
CA VAL A 46 13.16 0.06 -1.83
C VAL A 46 13.82 1.42 -1.74
N TRP A 47 13.17 2.46 -2.25
CA TRP A 47 13.75 3.79 -2.39
C TRP A 47 13.01 4.82 -1.55
N PRO A 48 13.14 4.80 -0.21
CA PRO A 48 12.57 5.84 0.64
C PRO A 48 13.20 7.20 0.33
N GLN A 49 12.47 8.28 0.63
CA GLN A 49 12.89 9.64 0.29
C GLN A 49 14.26 10.00 0.86
N TRP A 50 14.56 9.58 2.09
CA TRP A 50 15.84 9.86 2.75
C TRP A 50 17.04 9.21 2.03
N VAL A 51 16.85 8.07 1.36
CA VAL A 51 17.90 7.44 0.54
C VAL A 51 18.21 8.28 -0.68
N ARG A 52 17.18 8.83 -1.33
CA ARG A 52 17.36 9.70 -2.51
C ARG A 52 18.14 10.96 -2.19
N GLY A 53 18.01 11.48 -0.96
CA GLY A 53 18.77 12.63 -0.46
C GLY A 53 20.13 12.29 0.15
N SER A 54 20.46 11.00 0.31
CA SER A 54 21.71 10.57 0.93
C SER A 54 22.92 10.80 0.02
N ARG A 55 24.02 11.27 0.60
CA ARG A 55 25.35 11.39 -0.06
C ARG A 55 26.25 10.18 0.20
N SER A 56 25.79 9.21 1.00
CA SER A 56 26.58 8.04 1.37
C SER A 56 26.56 6.99 0.24
N PRO A 57 27.73 6.61 -0.32
CA PRO A 57 27.82 5.57 -1.35
C PRO A 57 27.42 4.19 -0.80
N VAL A 58 27.64 3.93 0.49
CA VAL A 58 27.23 2.68 1.14
C VAL A 58 25.71 2.54 1.18
N VAL A 59 25.00 3.62 1.51
CA VAL A 59 23.53 3.64 1.49
C VAL A 59 23.00 3.36 0.09
N TRP A 60 23.57 4.03 -0.91
CA TRP A 60 23.18 3.81 -2.31
C TRP A 60 23.47 2.38 -2.77
N ALA A 61 24.67 1.84 -2.48
CA ALA A 61 25.03 0.46 -2.86
C ALA A 61 24.10 -0.57 -2.22
N ARG A 62 23.76 -0.42 -0.93
CA ARG A 62 22.80 -1.28 -0.25
C ARG A 62 21.43 -1.27 -0.93
N HIS A 63 20.87 -0.07 -1.18
CA HIS A 63 19.55 0.03 -1.79
C HIS A 63 19.52 -0.41 -3.25
N LEU A 64 20.63 -0.24 -3.99
CA LEU A 64 20.78 -0.80 -5.32
C LEU A 64 20.78 -2.33 -5.29
N ALA A 65 21.51 -2.94 -4.35
CA ALA A 65 21.51 -4.41 -4.17
C ALA A 65 20.11 -4.92 -3.84
N LEU A 66 19.37 -4.25 -2.95
CA LEU A 66 17.98 -4.57 -2.64
C LEU A 66 17.06 -4.42 -3.86
N ASP A 67 17.30 -3.40 -4.71
CA ASP A 67 16.55 -3.20 -5.95
C ASP A 67 16.79 -4.31 -6.97
N VAL A 68 18.04 -4.76 -7.12
CA VAL A 68 18.42 -5.89 -7.98
C VAL A 68 17.77 -7.18 -7.47
N LEU A 69 17.90 -7.47 -6.17
CA LEU A 69 17.27 -8.63 -5.53
C LEU A 69 15.76 -8.65 -5.79
N ARG A 70 15.08 -7.55 -5.52
CA ARG A 70 13.64 -7.41 -5.75
C ARG A 70 13.25 -7.63 -7.22
N LYS A 71 14.04 -7.07 -8.16
CA LYS A 71 13.80 -7.26 -9.60
C LYS A 71 13.92 -8.73 -9.97
N GLY A 72 14.95 -9.43 -9.47
CA GLY A 72 15.11 -10.87 -9.65
C GLY A 72 13.93 -11.65 -9.09
N LEU A 73 13.56 -11.41 -7.83
CA LEU A 73 12.43 -12.08 -7.18
C LEU A 73 11.10 -11.80 -7.89
N ARG A 74 10.91 -10.59 -8.42
CA ARG A 74 9.72 -10.28 -9.21
C ARG A 74 9.66 -11.06 -10.52
N LEU A 75 10.80 -11.39 -11.14
CA LEU A 75 10.84 -12.15 -12.39
C LEU A 75 10.65 -13.65 -12.17
N LEU A 76 11.05 -14.19 -11.03
CA LEU A 76 10.94 -15.60 -10.73
C LEU A 76 9.49 -16.04 -10.49
N PRO A 77 9.04 -17.19 -11.02
CA PRO A 77 7.76 -17.80 -10.66
C PRO A 77 7.69 -18.04 -9.14
N GLY A 78 6.65 -17.53 -8.48
CA GLY A 78 6.52 -17.67 -7.02
C GLY A 78 7.55 -16.88 -6.19
N GLY A 79 8.31 -15.98 -6.80
CA GLY A 79 9.35 -15.17 -6.14
C GLY A 79 8.85 -14.31 -4.98
N TRP A 80 7.54 -14.03 -4.91
CA TRP A 80 6.93 -13.38 -3.75
C TRP A 80 7.09 -14.19 -2.44
N ARG A 81 7.22 -15.53 -2.51
CA ARG A 81 7.50 -16.37 -1.34
C ARG A 81 8.91 -16.13 -0.82
N TRP A 82 9.88 -16.01 -1.72
CA TRP A 82 11.26 -15.68 -1.38
C TRP A 82 11.39 -14.25 -0.90
N PHE A 83 10.63 -13.32 -1.50
CA PHE A 83 10.60 -11.93 -1.03
C PHE A 83 10.21 -11.85 0.45
N ARG A 84 9.27 -12.66 0.90
CA ARG A 84 8.86 -12.71 2.30
C ARG A 84 9.97 -13.08 3.28
N ALA A 85 10.94 -13.88 2.86
CA ALA A 85 12.09 -14.23 3.70
C ALA A 85 13.04 -13.05 3.89
N VAL A 86 13.01 -12.08 2.97
CA VAL A 86 13.92 -10.92 2.95
C VAL A 86 13.21 -9.58 3.10
N GLU A 87 11.88 -9.56 3.21
CA GLU A 87 11.08 -8.33 3.29
C GLU A 87 11.51 -7.41 4.44
N GLY A 88 11.97 -7.98 5.56
CA GLY A 88 12.49 -7.22 6.69
C GLY A 88 13.78 -6.43 6.41
N TRP A 89 14.45 -6.65 5.28
CA TRP A 89 15.61 -5.87 4.87
C TRP A 89 15.23 -4.54 4.22
N TYR A 90 13.98 -4.42 3.79
CA TYR A 90 13.42 -3.23 3.15
C TYR A 90 12.91 -2.23 4.17
N PHE A 91 12.86 -0.98 3.80
CA PHE A 91 12.30 0.06 4.65
C PHE A 91 10.78 -0.08 4.74
N LYS A 92 10.22 0.00 5.95
CA LYS A 92 8.78 0.12 6.16
C LYS A 92 8.39 1.60 6.12
N GLY A 93 7.72 1.99 5.03
CA GLY A 93 7.18 3.33 4.88
C GLY A 93 5.65 3.32 5.02
N VAL A 94 5.06 4.41 5.47
CA VAL A 94 3.61 4.53 5.52
C VAL A 94 3.03 4.69 4.13
N ASN A 95 1.81 4.19 3.95
CA ASN A 95 1.05 4.32 2.72
C ASN A 95 -0.32 4.92 3.02
N ASN A 96 -0.86 5.71 2.10
CA ASN A 96 -2.12 6.41 2.24
C ASN A 96 -3.30 5.77 1.48
N ALA A 97 -3.15 4.53 1.03
CA ALA A 97 -4.23 3.79 0.36
C ALA A 97 -5.28 3.22 1.32
N VAL A 98 -4.86 2.93 2.57
CA VAL A 98 -5.75 2.48 3.64
C VAL A 98 -5.45 3.30 4.89
N MET A 99 -6.41 4.13 5.29
CA MET A 99 -6.28 5.03 6.44
C MET A 99 -7.60 5.10 7.19
N GLY A 100 -7.55 5.41 8.47
CA GLY A 100 -8.76 5.67 9.25
C GLY A 100 -8.55 6.73 10.31
N ALA A 101 -9.66 7.37 10.68
CA ALA A 101 -9.67 8.42 11.68
C ALA A 101 -11.01 8.53 12.40
N ALA A 102 -10.98 8.98 13.64
CA ALA A 102 -12.12 9.65 14.26
C ALA A 102 -12.25 11.08 13.68
N PRO A 103 -13.45 11.68 13.65
CA PRO A 103 -13.62 13.07 13.24
C PRO A 103 -12.70 13.99 14.05
N GLY A 104 -12.05 14.95 13.39
CA GLY A 104 -11.14 15.91 14.02
C GLY A 104 -9.77 15.35 14.41
N ALA A 105 -9.40 14.15 13.96
CA ALA A 105 -8.13 13.51 14.33
C ALA A 105 -6.91 14.41 14.03
N PRO A 106 -5.98 14.56 14.99
CA PRO A 106 -4.89 15.55 14.90
C PRO A 106 -3.93 15.32 13.72
N LEU A 107 -3.65 14.07 13.39
CA LEU A 107 -2.81 13.74 12.24
C LEU A 107 -3.37 14.30 10.93
N PHE A 108 -4.68 14.17 10.71
CA PHE A 108 -5.30 14.61 9.47
C PHE A 108 -5.44 16.14 9.41
N ALA A 109 -5.59 16.82 10.57
CA ALA A 109 -5.48 18.27 10.64
C ALA A 109 -4.07 18.75 10.24
N ALA A 110 -3.03 18.12 10.80
CA ALA A 110 -1.64 18.43 10.47
C ALA A 110 -1.32 18.11 9.00
N TYR A 111 -1.86 17.01 8.48
CA TYR A 111 -1.67 16.58 7.10
C TYR A 111 -2.26 17.59 6.12
N LEU A 112 -3.50 18.04 6.33
CA LEU A 112 -4.13 19.07 5.52
C LEU A 112 -3.39 20.40 5.58
N ARG A 113 -2.94 20.81 6.77
CA ARG A 113 -2.12 22.02 6.96
C ARG A 113 -0.81 21.94 6.19
N ALA A 114 -0.10 20.80 6.29
CA ALA A 114 1.14 20.59 5.58
C ALA A 114 0.94 20.60 4.06
N MET A 115 -0.14 20.02 3.54
CA MET A 115 -0.52 20.11 2.12
C MET A 115 -0.76 21.56 1.68
N ALA A 116 -1.46 22.34 2.51
CA ALA A 116 -1.77 23.75 2.20
C ALA A 116 -0.52 24.63 2.19
N LEU A 117 0.44 24.36 3.07
CA LEU A 117 1.69 25.12 3.18
C LEU A 117 2.78 24.67 2.19
N MET A 118 2.60 23.53 1.52
CA MET A 118 3.61 23.01 0.59
C MET A 118 3.76 23.95 -0.62
N PRO A 119 4.99 24.34 -1.00
CA PRO A 119 5.23 25.16 -2.18
C PRO A 119 4.69 24.52 -3.46
N ALA A 120 4.16 25.31 -4.37
CA ALA A 120 3.52 24.84 -5.61
C ALA A 120 4.44 23.93 -6.44
N ALA A 121 5.73 24.28 -6.54
CA ALA A 121 6.72 23.48 -7.26
C ALA A 121 6.92 22.07 -6.69
N HIS A 122 6.73 21.88 -5.37
CA HIS A 122 6.85 20.58 -4.73
C HIS A 122 5.57 19.78 -4.84
N ARG A 123 4.40 20.43 -4.86
CA ARG A 123 3.09 19.74 -4.96
C ARG A 123 2.98 18.87 -6.22
N THR A 124 3.67 19.26 -7.30
CA THR A 124 3.62 18.53 -8.59
C THR A 124 4.45 17.26 -8.63
N GLN A 125 5.34 17.07 -7.66
CA GLN A 125 6.17 15.86 -7.57
C GLN A 125 5.31 14.63 -7.20
N ALA A 126 5.67 13.48 -7.78
CA ALA A 126 5.00 12.23 -7.47
C ALA A 126 5.13 11.91 -5.97
N TYR A 127 4.03 11.49 -5.35
CA TYR A 127 3.92 11.11 -3.93
C TYR A 127 4.10 12.25 -2.91
N ALA A 128 4.42 13.48 -3.33
CA ALA A 128 4.73 14.59 -2.43
C ALA A 128 3.58 14.96 -1.47
N LEU A 129 2.32 14.92 -1.94
CA LEU A 129 1.13 15.13 -1.08
C LEU A 129 0.59 13.84 -0.48
N GLY A 130 1.12 12.70 -0.87
CA GLY A 130 0.68 11.37 -0.44
C GLY A 130 1.59 10.79 0.64
N PRO A 131 2.11 9.57 0.40
CA PRO A 131 2.84 8.82 1.43
C PRO A 131 4.12 9.52 1.91
N ASP A 132 4.82 10.29 1.07
CA ASP A 132 6.05 10.98 1.49
C ASP A 132 5.77 12.04 2.57
N LEU A 133 4.71 12.86 2.37
CA LEU A 133 4.31 13.86 3.35
C LEU A 133 3.77 13.20 4.63
N LEU A 134 2.93 12.18 4.47
CA LEU A 134 2.37 11.44 5.59
C LEU A 134 3.46 10.79 6.43
N GLN A 135 4.49 10.19 5.80
CA GLN A 135 5.66 9.64 6.49
C GLN A 135 6.38 10.69 7.34
N GLY A 136 6.54 11.91 6.83
CA GLY A 136 7.16 13.01 7.58
C GLY A 136 6.37 13.46 8.81
N LEU A 137 5.08 13.16 8.87
CA LEU A 137 4.22 13.53 10.00
C LEU A 137 4.16 12.47 11.10
N THR A 138 4.52 11.22 10.81
CA THR A 138 4.40 10.10 11.78
C THR A 138 5.28 10.23 13.03
N GLY A 139 6.32 11.05 12.99
CA GLY A 139 7.19 11.35 14.14
C GLY A 139 6.81 12.63 14.90
N GLN A 140 5.74 13.32 14.52
CA GLN A 140 5.31 14.58 15.13
C GLN A 140 4.27 14.37 16.23
N ALA A 141 4.08 15.35 17.10
CA ALA A 141 3.09 15.33 18.19
C ALA A 141 1.66 15.04 17.69
N ALA A 142 1.31 15.48 16.48
CA ALA A 142 0.01 15.19 15.86
C ALA A 142 -0.22 13.69 15.60
N ALA A 143 0.83 12.87 15.60
CA ALA A 143 0.76 11.42 15.46
C ALA A 143 0.64 10.68 16.81
N GLU A 144 0.43 11.38 17.91
CA GLU A 144 0.16 10.74 19.20
C GLU A 144 -1.08 9.85 19.09
N GLY A 145 -0.97 8.61 19.56
CA GLY A 145 -2.03 7.61 19.43
C GLY A 145 -2.25 7.07 18.01
N LEU A 146 -1.38 7.42 17.04
CA LEU A 146 -1.43 6.85 15.70
C LEU A 146 -1.04 5.37 15.74
N VAL A 147 -1.90 4.52 15.17
CA VAL A 147 -1.59 3.10 14.94
C VAL A 147 -1.06 2.95 13.52
N ILE A 148 0.17 2.46 13.37
CA ILE A 148 0.73 2.10 12.06
C ILE A 148 0.66 0.59 11.92
N HIS A 149 -0.24 0.12 11.05
CA HIS A 149 -0.43 -1.31 10.81
C HIS A 149 0.72 -1.89 9.97
N GLU A 150 1.11 -3.12 10.32
CA GLU A 150 2.13 -3.88 9.59
C GLU A 150 1.70 -4.13 8.13
N PRO A 151 2.66 -4.26 7.19
CA PRO A 151 2.36 -4.44 5.76
C PRO A 151 1.41 -5.61 5.48
N ALA A 152 1.50 -6.68 6.26
CA ALA A 152 0.65 -7.87 6.09
C ALA A 152 -0.84 -7.60 6.28
N VAL A 153 -1.23 -6.50 6.96
CA VAL A 153 -2.63 -6.17 7.24
C VAL A 153 -3.33 -5.63 5.97
N PHE A 154 -2.65 -4.79 5.19
CA PHE A 154 -3.23 -4.15 4.00
C PHE A 154 -2.47 -4.38 2.70
N TYR A 155 -1.18 -4.73 2.78
CA TYR A 155 -0.26 -4.81 1.65
C TYR A 155 0.49 -6.17 1.64
N PRO A 156 -0.24 -7.30 1.60
CA PRO A 156 0.36 -8.65 1.76
C PRO A 156 1.35 -9.02 0.65
N LEU A 157 1.25 -8.41 -0.52
CA LEU A 157 2.31 -8.36 -1.52
C LEU A 157 2.69 -6.88 -1.72
N ALA A 158 3.90 -6.53 -1.32
CA ALA A 158 4.43 -5.19 -1.44
C ALA A 158 4.38 -4.66 -2.89
N PRO A 159 4.38 -3.33 -3.12
CA PRO A 159 4.34 -2.75 -4.47
C PRO A 159 5.45 -3.30 -5.35
N GLU A 160 6.54 -3.66 -4.75
CA GLU A 160 7.74 -4.17 -5.39
C GLU A 160 7.55 -5.50 -6.11
N ILE A 161 6.64 -6.34 -5.60
CA ILE A 161 6.33 -7.67 -6.11
C ILE A 161 4.84 -7.83 -6.50
N SER A 162 4.09 -6.76 -6.54
CA SER A 162 2.64 -6.76 -6.84
C SER A 162 2.28 -7.38 -8.20
N ALA A 163 3.22 -7.42 -9.16
CA ALA A 163 3.04 -8.12 -10.43
C ALA A 163 2.65 -9.60 -10.27
N HIS A 164 3.00 -10.21 -9.12
CA HIS A 164 2.62 -11.60 -8.84
C HIS A 164 1.11 -11.81 -8.66
N TRP A 165 0.32 -10.77 -8.40
CA TRP A 165 -1.13 -10.86 -8.40
C TRP A 165 -1.68 -11.39 -9.74
N PHE A 166 -1.04 -11.00 -10.85
CA PHE A 166 -1.50 -11.28 -12.21
C PHE A 166 -0.72 -12.38 -12.92
N ARG A 167 0.28 -12.98 -12.26
CA ARG A 167 1.01 -14.10 -12.85
C ARG A 167 0.19 -15.37 -12.81
N PHE A 168 0.26 -16.10 -13.92
CA PHE A 168 -0.36 -17.42 -14.01
C PHE A 168 0.46 -18.45 -13.23
N GLY A 169 -0.24 -19.42 -12.66
CA GLY A 169 0.29 -20.48 -11.83
C GLY A 169 -0.79 -21.02 -10.89
N ARG A 170 -0.42 -21.86 -9.93
CA ARG A 170 -1.37 -22.32 -8.90
C ARG A 170 -1.54 -21.21 -7.86
N PRO A 171 -2.76 -20.62 -7.73
CA PRO A 171 -2.99 -19.60 -6.72
C PRO A 171 -2.96 -20.24 -5.33
N ALA A 172 -2.11 -19.70 -4.48
CA ALA A 172 -1.99 -20.13 -3.09
C ALA A 172 -2.41 -18.96 -2.17
N LEU A 173 -3.70 -18.62 -2.17
CA LEU A 173 -4.24 -17.50 -1.38
C LEU A 173 -3.92 -17.64 0.10
N SER A 174 -4.01 -18.85 0.67
CA SER A 174 -3.65 -19.12 2.07
C SER A 174 -2.18 -18.82 2.39
N GLN A 175 -1.31 -18.86 1.38
CA GLN A 175 0.08 -18.44 1.51
C GLN A 175 0.28 -16.96 1.18
N ALA A 176 -0.51 -16.40 0.24
CA ALA A 176 -0.40 -14.98 -0.14
C ALA A 176 -0.98 -14.06 0.93
N LEU A 177 -2.07 -14.43 1.57
CA LEU A 177 -2.67 -13.71 2.69
C LEU A 177 -2.09 -14.24 4.01
N ARG A 178 -2.03 -13.37 5.02
CA ARG A 178 -1.70 -13.75 6.40
C ARG A 178 -2.98 -13.73 7.24
N PRO A 179 -3.02 -14.38 8.40
CA PRO A 179 -4.20 -14.38 9.27
C PRO A 179 -4.70 -12.98 9.64
N GLN A 180 -3.78 -12.01 9.77
CA GLN A 180 -4.10 -10.61 10.07
C GLN A 180 -4.46 -9.76 8.86
N THR A 181 -4.47 -10.31 7.63
CA THR A 181 -4.81 -9.54 6.42
C THR A 181 -6.30 -9.19 6.41
N LEU A 182 -6.60 -7.90 6.41
CA LEU A 182 -7.96 -7.36 6.37
C LEU A 182 -8.31 -6.79 4.99
N VAL A 183 -7.33 -6.19 4.33
CA VAL A 183 -7.46 -5.58 3.01
C VAL A 183 -6.30 -6.04 2.14
N VAL A 184 -6.54 -6.15 0.85
CA VAL A 184 -5.49 -6.38 -0.15
C VAL A 184 -5.45 -5.20 -1.10
N HIS A 185 -4.42 -4.40 -1.02
CA HIS A 185 -4.10 -3.39 -2.03
C HIS A 185 -3.26 -4.05 -3.13
N TRP A 186 -3.80 -4.08 -4.35
CA TRP A 186 -3.18 -4.83 -5.46
C TRP A 186 -2.44 -3.94 -6.47
N TYR A 187 -2.37 -2.61 -6.21
CA TYR A 187 -1.56 -1.63 -6.94
C TYR A 187 -1.87 -1.53 -8.45
N ALA A 188 -3.10 -1.14 -8.79
CA ALA A 188 -3.58 -1.02 -10.17
C ALA A 188 -2.70 -0.14 -11.06
N SER A 189 -2.15 0.94 -10.49
CA SER A 189 -1.39 1.95 -11.23
C SER A 189 0.10 1.63 -11.37
N VAL A 190 0.66 0.75 -10.54
CA VAL A 190 2.12 0.55 -10.46
C VAL A 190 2.64 -0.43 -11.51
N ARG A 191 2.08 -1.66 -11.55
CA ARG A 191 2.56 -2.73 -12.45
C ARG A 191 1.44 -3.51 -13.11
N SER A 192 0.21 -3.16 -12.79
CA SER A 192 -1.00 -3.90 -13.16
C SER A 192 -1.78 -3.23 -14.29
N LYS A 193 -1.37 -2.03 -14.73
CA LYS A 193 -2.04 -1.28 -15.81
C LYS A 193 -2.40 -2.13 -17.04
N PRO A 194 -1.53 -3.00 -17.57
CA PRO A 194 -1.87 -3.81 -18.75
C PRO A 194 -3.01 -4.81 -18.49
N HIS A 195 -3.24 -5.14 -17.23
CA HIS A 195 -4.29 -6.09 -16.83
C HIS A 195 -5.62 -5.39 -16.55
N VAL A 196 -5.60 -4.16 -16.02
CA VAL A 196 -6.79 -3.42 -15.57
C VAL A 196 -7.87 -3.36 -16.64
N ALA A 197 -7.52 -3.05 -17.87
CA ALA A 197 -8.47 -2.94 -18.99
C ALA A 197 -9.13 -4.29 -19.40
N ARG A 198 -8.60 -5.42 -18.90
CA ARG A 198 -9.09 -6.77 -19.21
C ARG A 198 -9.90 -7.37 -18.07
N ILE A 199 -9.94 -6.70 -16.91
CA ILE A 199 -10.61 -7.22 -15.72
C ILE A 199 -12.10 -7.00 -15.86
N ASP A 200 -12.82 -8.08 -16.11
CA ASP A 200 -14.26 -8.17 -16.10
C ASP A 200 -14.70 -9.48 -15.41
N PRO A 201 -16.00 -9.73 -15.20
CA PRO A 201 -16.47 -10.97 -14.58
C PRO A 201 -16.05 -12.23 -15.35
N GLY A 202 -15.96 -12.17 -16.68
CA GLY A 202 -15.49 -13.27 -17.53
C GLY A 202 -14.02 -13.61 -17.27
N TYR A 203 -13.18 -12.57 -17.25
CA TYR A 203 -11.77 -12.69 -16.92
C TYR A 203 -11.56 -13.32 -15.53
N ILE A 204 -12.29 -12.86 -14.53
CA ILE A 204 -12.19 -13.39 -13.16
C ILE A 204 -12.55 -14.87 -13.13
N ARG A 205 -13.68 -15.26 -13.72
CA ARG A 205 -14.12 -16.68 -13.79
C ARG A 205 -13.09 -17.56 -14.51
N ALA A 206 -12.55 -17.09 -15.64
CA ALA A 206 -11.58 -17.82 -16.44
C ALA A 206 -10.25 -18.07 -15.68
N HIS A 207 -9.84 -17.12 -14.85
CA HIS A 207 -8.52 -17.16 -14.21
C HIS A 207 -8.52 -17.48 -12.70
N ARG A 208 -9.68 -17.75 -12.09
CA ARG A 208 -9.79 -18.02 -10.64
C ARG A 208 -8.94 -19.20 -10.13
N HIS A 209 -8.62 -20.16 -11.00
CA HIS A 209 -7.84 -21.34 -10.64
C HIS A 209 -6.34 -21.25 -10.96
N ASN A 210 -5.93 -20.20 -11.68
CA ASN A 210 -4.54 -20.07 -12.13
C ASN A 210 -3.92 -18.68 -11.90
N GLN A 211 -4.62 -17.77 -11.21
CA GLN A 211 -4.14 -16.42 -10.94
C GLN A 211 -4.57 -15.95 -9.55
N LEU A 212 -3.63 -15.43 -8.76
CA LEU A 212 -3.89 -14.97 -7.38
C LEU A 212 -4.98 -13.89 -7.31
N TYR A 213 -4.91 -12.88 -8.21
CA TYR A 213 -5.88 -11.79 -8.23
C TYR A 213 -7.30 -12.30 -8.50
N SER A 214 -7.48 -13.09 -9.55
CA SER A 214 -8.79 -13.63 -9.91
C SER A 214 -9.34 -14.59 -8.84
N ALA A 215 -8.49 -15.40 -8.22
CA ALA A 215 -8.88 -16.26 -7.10
C ALA A 215 -9.32 -15.41 -5.87
N LEU A 216 -8.64 -14.30 -5.60
CA LEU A 216 -8.98 -13.38 -4.51
C LEU A 216 -10.33 -12.71 -4.74
N VAL A 217 -10.53 -12.12 -5.93
CA VAL A 217 -11.80 -11.47 -6.30
C VAL A 217 -12.95 -12.45 -6.25
N TYR A 218 -12.79 -13.65 -6.84
CA TYR A 218 -13.82 -14.68 -6.85
C TYR A 218 -14.18 -15.16 -5.44
N ARG A 219 -13.20 -15.20 -4.52
CA ARG A 219 -13.45 -15.51 -3.11
C ARG A 219 -14.22 -14.40 -2.40
N ALA A 220 -13.90 -13.14 -2.70
CA ALA A 220 -14.54 -11.98 -2.08
C ALA A 220 -15.96 -11.72 -2.64
N LEU A 221 -16.22 -12.11 -3.91
CA LEU A 221 -17.47 -11.90 -4.63
C LEU A 221 -17.91 -13.22 -5.30
N PRO A 222 -18.36 -14.22 -4.53
CA PRO A 222 -18.69 -15.55 -5.06
C PRO A 222 -19.88 -15.55 -6.04
N GLN A 223 -20.64 -14.46 -6.10
CA GLN A 223 -21.74 -14.28 -7.07
C GLN A 223 -21.24 -13.92 -8.49
N LEU A 224 -19.97 -13.67 -8.69
CA LEU A 224 -19.37 -13.52 -10.02
C LEU A 224 -19.30 -14.91 -10.68
#